data_47981e4911a146ccb5ac2b62614d2e21
#
_entry.id   47981e4911a146ccb5ac2b62614d2e21
#
_cell.length_a   1.000
_cell.length_b   1.000
_cell.length_c   1.000
_cell.angle_alpha   90.00
_cell.angle_beta   90.00
_cell.angle_gamma   90.00
#
_symmetry.space_group_name_H-M   'P 1'
#
loop_
_entity.id
_entity.type
_entity.pdbx_description
1 polymer ?
#
loop_
_entity_poly.entity_id
_entity_poly.type
_entity_poly.pdbx_seq_one_letter_code
_entity_poly.pdbx_strand_id
1 'polypeptide(L)'
;WATADADAMEWLQPLAGLVDDLSISSDAYHGSDKGLNQPAIARRAAQQLGIPVDFISIDESAVLYRGRAAELLAPRVEAKDWKQFTECPWEDLRHPGRVHVDPFGHLHVCQGISIGNMLEHPLTEIMASYDPDAHPIVGPLLAGGPAEIVRRYDLSHEEGYADHCHLCYEARRALRQRFPDVLTPDQMYGVNF
;
A
#
# COMPACT_ATOMS: atom_id res chain seq x y z
N TRP A 1 -1.50 -17.55 -10.29
CA TRP A 1 -2.37 -18.68 -9.90
C TRP A 1 -3.81 -18.45 -10.41
N ALA A 2 -4.69 -19.43 -10.30
CA ALA A 2 -6.07 -19.39 -10.79
C ALA A 2 -6.18 -19.08 -12.31
N THR A 3 -5.26 -19.59 -13.10
CA THR A 3 -5.30 -19.49 -14.57
C THR A 3 -6.22 -20.55 -15.20
N ALA A 4 -6.46 -21.65 -14.47
CA ALA A 4 -7.42 -22.69 -14.76
C ALA A 4 -8.03 -23.23 -13.46
N ASP A 5 -9.16 -23.94 -13.54
CA ASP A 5 -9.81 -24.53 -12.36
C ASP A 5 -8.87 -25.52 -11.63
N ALA A 6 -8.08 -26.31 -12.39
CA ALA A 6 -7.10 -27.23 -11.82
C ALA A 6 -6.01 -26.51 -11.03
N ASP A 7 -5.46 -25.41 -11.56
CA ASP A 7 -4.45 -24.60 -10.87
C ASP A 7 -5.00 -24.04 -9.56
N ALA A 8 -6.22 -23.49 -9.62
CA ALA A 8 -6.85 -22.90 -8.45
C ALA A 8 -7.14 -23.95 -7.36
N MET A 9 -7.54 -25.15 -7.76
CA MET A 9 -7.73 -26.29 -6.83
C MET A 9 -6.41 -26.70 -6.18
N GLU A 10 -5.34 -26.83 -6.96
CA GLU A 10 -4.00 -27.19 -6.44
C GLU A 10 -3.52 -26.19 -5.39
N TRP A 11 -3.67 -24.88 -5.64
CA TRP A 11 -3.27 -23.83 -4.70
C TRP A 11 -4.13 -23.75 -3.46
N LEU A 12 -5.45 -23.97 -3.56
CA LEU A 12 -6.38 -23.81 -2.45
C LEU A 12 -6.57 -25.09 -1.62
N GLN A 13 -6.35 -26.26 -2.20
CA GLN A 13 -6.52 -27.57 -1.51
C GLN A 13 -5.77 -27.65 -0.17
N PRO A 14 -4.50 -27.19 -0.05
CA PRO A 14 -3.78 -27.20 1.22
C PRO A 14 -4.38 -26.28 2.30
N LEU A 15 -5.21 -25.31 1.91
CA LEU A 15 -5.83 -24.35 2.81
C LEU A 15 -7.22 -24.78 3.28
N ALA A 16 -7.79 -25.81 2.68
CA ALA A 16 -9.12 -26.32 3.02
C ALA A 16 -9.18 -26.75 4.49
N GLY A 17 -10.11 -26.18 5.26
CA GLY A 17 -10.26 -26.42 6.69
C GLY A 17 -9.21 -25.74 7.58
N LEU A 18 -8.27 -24.95 7.01
CA LEU A 18 -7.27 -24.20 7.75
C LEU A 18 -7.53 -22.69 7.73
N VAL A 19 -8.36 -22.20 6.80
CA VAL A 19 -8.71 -20.79 6.67
C VAL A 19 -10.21 -20.61 6.80
N ASP A 20 -10.62 -19.54 7.46
CA ASP A 20 -12.03 -19.20 7.71
C ASP A 20 -12.61 -18.33 6.61
N ASP A 21 -11.78 -17.65 5.84
CA ASP A 21 -12.20 -16.74 4.77
C ASP A 21 -11.09 -16.55 3.72
N LEU A 22 -11.50 -16.28 2.47
CA LEU A 22 -10.64 -15.95 1.35
C LEU A 22 -11.13 -14.67 0.68
N SER A 23 -10.39 -13.59 0.81
CA SER A 23 -10.65 -12.36 0.10
C SER A 23 -9.98 -12.34 -1.27
N ILE A 24 -10.75 -12.10 -2.33
CA ILE A 24 -10.28 -12.08 -3.72
C ILE A 24 -10.41 -10.65 -4.27
N SER A 25 -9.30 -10.06 -4.70
CA SER A 25 -9.35 -8.78 -5.41
C SER A 25 -9.96 -8.96 -6.81
N SER A 26 -11.00 -8.18 -7.11
CA SER A 26 -11.77 -8.29 -8.36
C SER A 26 -12.29 -6.92 -8.81
N ASP A 27 -11.40 -6.13 -9.39
CA ASP A 27 -11.71 -4.83 -9.96
C ASP A 27 -11.02 -4.64 -11.31
N ALA A 28 -11.23 -3.48 -11.95
CA ALA A 28 -10.66 -3.16 -13.26
C ALA A 28 -9.11 -3.12 -13.27
N TYR A 29 -8.48 -2.95 -12.09
CA TYR A 29 -7.02 -2.86 -11.97
C TYR A 29 -6.34 -4.23 -11.76
N HIS A 30 -7.15 -5.27 -11.47
CA HIS A 30 -6.72 -6.67 -11.35
C HIS A 30 -7.10 -7.50 -12.58
N GLY A 31 -7.45 -6.85 -13.69
CA GLY A 31 -7.80 -7.51 -14.94
C GLY A 31 -6.62 -8.31 -15.51
N SER A 32 -6.89 -9.54 -15.97
CA SER A 32 -5.92 -10.29 -16.73
C SER A 32 -5.82 -9.72 -18.16
N ASP A 33 -4.64 -9.34 -18.58
CA ASP A 33 -4.34 -8.96 -19.98
C ASP A 33 -4.68 -10.05 -21.02
N LYS A 34 -5.14 -11.21 -20.54
CA LYS A 34 -5.38 -12.43 -21.35
C LYS A 34 -6.85 -12.85 -21.42
N GLY A 35 -7.79 -12.02 -20.98
CA GLY A 35 -9.22 -12.37 -20.98
C GLY A 35 -9.61 -13.49 -20.01
N LEU A 36 -8.73 -13.91 -19.11
CA LEU A 36 -9.00 -14.91 -18.08
C LEU A 36 -9.71 -14.25 -16.89
N ASN A 37 -10.86 -14.78 -16.52
CA ASN A 37 -11.57 -14.35 -15.32
C ASN A 37 -11.02 -15.09 -14.09
N GLN A 38 -9.78 -14.76 -13.69
CA GLN A 38 -9.08 -15.39 -12.56
C GLN A 38 -9.86 -15.30 -11.23
N PRO A 39 -10.49 -14.17 -10.87
CA PRO A 39 -11.33 -14.12 -9.68
C PRO A 39 -12.47 -15.11 -9.68
N ALA A 40 -13.15 -15.31 -10.81
CA ALA A 40 -14.23 -16.29 -10.91
C ALA A 40 -13.73 -17.74 -10.84
N ILE A 41 -12.56 -18.03 -11.40
CA ILE A 41 -11.91 -19.35 -11.30
C ILE A 41 -11.54 -19.63 -9.82
N ALA A 42 -10.87 -18.69 -9.16
CA ALA A 42 -10.51 -18.80 -7.74
C ALA A 42 -11.74 -19.03 -6.85
N ARG A 43 -12.83 -18.27 -7.10
CA ARG A 43 -14.10 -18.41 -6.37
C ARG A 43 -14.69 -19.82 -6.52
N ARG A 44 -14.73 -20.37 -7.73
CA ARG A 44 -15.28 -21.71 -7.95
C ARG A 44 -14.49 -22.77 -7.19
N ALA A 45 -13.16 -22.70 -7.25
CA ALA A 45 -12.30 -23.62 -6.53
C ALA A 45 -12.48 -23.52 -5.01
N ALA A 46 -12.52 -22.32 -4.45
CA ALA A 46 -12.76 -22.10 -3.04
C ALA A 46 -14.12 -22.65 -2.58
N GLN A 47 -15.18 -22.41 -3.37
CA GLN A 47 -16.52 -22.94 -3.10
C GLN A 47 -16.56 -24.48 -3.09
N GLN A 48 -15.86 -25.13 -4.02
CA GLN A 48 -15.74 -26.60 -4.05
C GLN A 48 -15.02 -27.15 -2.81
N LEU A 49 -14.09 -26.39 -2.26
CA LEU A 49 -13.32 -26.75 -1.06
C LEU A 49 -14.01 -26.32 0.26
N GLY A 50 -15.18 -25.70 0.18
CA GLY A 50 -15.91 -25.20 1.35
C GLY A 50 -15.24 -23.99 2.03
N ILE A 51 -14.39 -23.26 1.30
CA ILE A 51 -13.74 -22.03 1.81
C ILE A 51 -14.69 -20.86 1.53
N PRO A 52 -15.13 -20.10 2.55
CA PRO A 52 -15.90 -18.87 2.36
C PRO A 52 -15.12 -17.85 1.52
N VAL A 53 -15.80 -17.09 0.65
CA VAL A 53 -15.15 -16.15 -0.27
C VAL A 53 -15.85 -14.82 -0.27
N ASP A 54 -15.09 -13.75 -0.04
CA ASP A 54 -15.48 -12.38 -0.26
C ASP A 54 -14.68 -11.74 -1.41
N PHE A 55 -15.30 -10.78 -2.10
CA PHE A 55 -14.64 -9.98 -3.11
C PHE A 55 -14.27 -8.60 -2.58
N ILE A 56 -13.02 -8.21 -2.81
CA ILE A 56 -12.58 -6.85 -2.61
C ILE A 56 -12.50 -6.18 -3.98
N SER A 57 -13.22 -5.08 -4.12
CA SER A 57 -13.28 -4.28 -5.35
C SER A 57 -13.09 -2.81 -5.01
N ILE A 58 -12.31 -2.12 -5.81
CA ILE A 58 -12.08 -0.67 -5.70
C ILE A 58 -12.61 -0.02 -6.98
N ASP A 59 -13.49 0.96 -6.84
CA ASP A 59 -13.90 1.84 -7.93
C ASP A 59 -12.90 3.00 -8.12
N GLU A 60 -13.02 3.71 -9.23
CA GLU A 60 -12.10 4.81 -9.57
C GLU A 60 -12.05 5.92 -8.50
N SER A 61 -13.16 6.15 -7.80
CA SER A 61 -13.26 7.21 -6.77
C SER A 61 -12.50 6.85 -5.49
N ALA A 62 -12.22 5.57 -5.26
CA ALA A 62 -11.53 5.06 -4.08
C ALA A 62 -10.02 4.75 -4.34
N VAL A 63 -9.52 5.02 -5.56
CA VAL A 63 -8.11 4.81 -5.88
C VAL A 63 -7.24 5.82 -5.13
N LEU A 64 -6.25 5.30 -4.41
CA LEU A 64 -5.19 6.12 -3.81
C LEU A 64 -3.99 6.15 -4.76
N TYR A 65 -3.59 7.35 -5.19
CA TYR A 65 -2.53 7.52 -6.21
C TYR A 65 -1.14 7.36 -5.60
N ARG A 66 -0.73 6.10 -5.38
CA ARG A 66 0.60 5.69 -4.91
C ARG A 66 1.10 4.47 -5.67
N GLY A 67 2.43 4.26 -5.73
CA GLY A 67 3.01 3.19 -6.53
C GLY A 67 2.58 3.29 -7.99
N ARG A 68 2.19 2.17 -8.60
CA ARG A 68 1.76 2.13 -10.01
C ARG A 68 0.57 3.04 -10.33
N ALA A 69 -0.33 3.28 -9.36
CA ALA A 69 -1.45 4.19 -9.58
C ALA A 69 -0.99 5.65 -9.74
N ALA A 70 0.06 6.06 -9.01
CA ALA A 70 0.67 7.38 -9.21
C ALA A 70 1.23 7.54 -10.63
N GLU A 71 1.87 6.51 -11.16
CA GLU A 71 2.50 6.55 -12.50
C GLU A 71 1.48 6.42 -13.64
N LEU A 72 0.51 5.51 -13.51
CA LEU A 72 -0.37 5.12 -14.63
C LEU A 72 -1.71 5.84 -14.64
N LEU A 73 -2.23 6.24 -13.49
CA LEU A 73 -3.58 6.78 -13.33
C LEU A 73 -3.60 8.25 -12.96
N ALA A 74 -2.69 8.72 -12.10
CA ALA A 74 -2.66 10.11 -11.68
C ALA A 74 -2.57 11.11 -12.85
N PRO A 75 -1.85 10.85 -13.97
CA PRO A 75 -1.84 11.75 -15.13
C PRO A 75 -3.19 11.90 -15.85
N ARG A 76 -4.18 11.07 -15.52
CA ARG A 76 -5.50 11.06 -16.16
C ARG A 76 -6.56 11.85 -15.40
N VAL A 77 -6.23 12.34 -14.22
CA VAL A 77 -7.15 13.09 -13.35
C VAL A 77 -6.72 14.53 -13.19
N GLU A 78 -7.65 15.40 -12.84
CA GLU A 78 -7.38 16.80 -12.59
C GLU A 78 -6.43 16.96 -11.40
N ALA A 79 -5.33 17.68 -11.62
CA ALA A 79 -4.36 17.98 -10.57
C ALA A 79 -4.87 19.11 -9.68
N LYS A 80 -4.67 18.99 -8.37
CA LYS A 80 -5.00 19.99 -7.35
C LYS A 80 -3.72 20.62 -6.82
N ASP A 81 -3.76 21.90 -6.46
CA ASP A 81 -2.61 22.63 -5.89
C ASP A 81 -2.02 21.86 -4.70
N TRP A 82 -0.72 21.59 -4.73
CA TRP A 82 0.00 20.81 -3.73
C TRP A 82 -0.14 21.37 -2.31
N LYS A 83 -0.34 22.68 -2.16
CA LYS A 83 -0.50 23.37 -0.87
C LYS A 83 -1.77 22.98 -0.12
N GLN A 84 -2.74 22.37 -0.81
CA GLN A 84 -3.99 21.91 -0.21
C GLN A 84 -3.81 20.60 0.60
N PHE A 85 -2.73 19.85 0.35
CA PHE A 85 -2.52 18.55 0.95
C PHE A 85 -1.83 18.64 2.32
N THR A 86 -2.54 19.20 3.29
CA THR A 86 -2.03 19.56 4.62
C THR A 86 -2.30 18.52 5.70
N GLU A 87 -2.86 17.36 5.36
CA GLU A 87 -3.14 16.26 6.28
C GLU A 87 -2.98 14.89 5.59
N CYS A 88 -2.96 13.81 6.37
CA CYS A 88 -3.12 12.45 5.89
C CYS A 88 -4.53 11.97 6.25
N PRO A 89 -5.50 11.92 5.31
CA PRO A 89 -6.90 11.60 5.63
C PRO A 89 -7.18 10.09 5.75
N TRP A 90 -6.19 9.22 5.49
CA TRP A 90 -6.44 7.79 5.32
C TRP A 90 -5.90 6.92 6.45
N GLU A 91 -4.85 7.36 7.16
CA GLU A 91 -4.19 6.54 8.19
C GLU A 91 -4.11 7.34 9.49
N ASP A 92 -4.47 6.74 10.62
CA ASP A 92 -4.09 7.26 11.93
C ASP A 92 -2.62 6.91 12.18
N LEU A 93 -1.74 7.84 11.79
CA LEU A 93 -0.31 7.66 11.91
C LEU A 93 0.18 7.77 13.36
N ARG A 94 -0.61 8.34 14.27
CA ARG A 94 -0.26 8.48 15.68
C ARG A 94 -0.62 7.24 16.48
N HIS A 95 -1.78 6.66 16.19
CA HIS A 95 -2.28 5.47 16.87
C HIS A 95 -2.73 4.43 15.81
N PRO A 96 -1.77 3.81 15.10
CA PRO A 96 -2.12 2.93 14.00
C PRO A 96 -2.91 1.72 14.48
N GLY A 97 -4.20 1.69 14.14
CA GLY A 97 -5.06 0.54 14.40
C GLY A 97 -4.83 -0.62 13.44
N ARG A 98 -4.06 -0.39 12.39
CA ARG A 98 -3.64 -1.37 11.40
C ARG A 98 -2.20 -1.10 10.97
N VAL A 99 -1.42 -2.15 10.87
CA VAL A 99 -0.06 -2.14 10.33
C VAL A 99 0.06 -3.19 9.23
N HIS A 100 0.99 -3.00 8.32
CA HIS A 100 1.29 -3.96 7.26
C HIS A 100 2.69 -4.52 7.44
N VAL A 101 2.88 -5.80 7.12
CA VAL A 101 4.20 -6.42 7.08
C VAL A 101 4.49 -6.80 5.65
N ASP A 102 5.64 -6.40 5.14
CA ASP A 102 6.09 -6.81 3.82
C ASP A 102 6.85 -8.16 3.85
N PRO A 103 7.15 -8.76 2.69
CA PRO A 103 7.90 -10.02 2.63
C PRO A 103 9.32 -9.98 3.20
N PHE A 104 9.86 -8.79 3.46
CA PHE A 104 11.19 -8.59 4.05
C PHE A 104 11.13 -8.35 5.56
N GLY A 105 9.93 -8.40 6.14
CA GLY A 105 9.70 -8.22 7.57
C GLY A 105 9.51 -6.77 8.02
N HIS A 106 9.56 -5.78 7.11
CA HIS A 106 9.35 -4.40 7.52
C HIS A 106 7.90 -4.16 7.97
N LEU A 107 7.75 -3.51 9.10
CA LEU A 107 6.46 -3.13 9.67
C LEU A 107 6.11 -1.71 9.25
N HIS A 108 5.01 -1.55 8.53
CA HIS A 108 4.58 -0.29 7.94
C HIS A 108 3.34 0.29 8.61
N VAL A 109 3.36 1.56 8.97
CA VAL A 109 2.17 2.34 9.41
C VAL A 109 1.37 2.90 8.23
N CYS A 110 2.01 3.07 7.09
CA CYS A 110 1.43 3.28 5.78
C CYS A 110 2.33 2.60 4.76
N GLN A 111 1.80 2.11 3.66
CA GLN A 111 2.61 1.39 2.66
C GLN A 111 3.87 2.17 2.27
N GLY A 112 5.03 1.59 2.50
CA GLY A 112 6.33 2.18 2.23
C GLY A 112 6.87 3.10 3.33
N ILE A 113 6.19 3.26 4.48
CA ILE A 113 6.71 3.96 5.66
C ILE A 113 6.91 2.93 6.77
N SER A 114 8.15 2.48 6.94
CA SER A 114 8.54 1.48 7.93
C SER A 114 8.84 2.10 9.28
N ILE A 115 8.45 1.39 10.35
CA ILE A 115 8.75 1.74 11.74
C ILE A 115 9.63 0.69 12.43
N GLY A 116 10.06 -0.32 11.70
CA GLY A 116 10.95 -1.37 12.18
C GLY A 116 10.85 -2.65 11.36
N ASN A 117 11.57 -3.69 11.76
CA ASN A 117 11.60 -4.97 11.08
C ASN A 117 11.30 -6.12 12.06
N MET A 118 10.26 -6.90 11.77
CA MET A 118 9.80 -8.00 12.60
C MET A 118 10.71 -9.24 12.56
N LEU A 119 11.65 -9.32 11.62
CA LEU A 119 12.70 -10.34 11.60
C LEU A 119 13.84 -9.99 12.56
N GLU A 120 13.93 -8.75 13.04
CA GLU A 120 14.96 -8.24 13.94
C GLU A 120 14.41 -8.04 15.36
N HIS A 121 13.19 -7.51 15.49
CA HIS A 121 12.55 -7.17 16.75
C HIS A 121 11.09 -7.61 16.82
N PRO A 122 10.61 -8.06 17.99
CA PRO A 122 9.19 -8.38 18.20
C PRO A 122 8.29 -7.15 17.96
N LEU A 123 7.07 -7.39 17.46
CA LEU A 123 6.06 -6.34 17.24
C LEU A 123 5.87 -5.43 18.46
N THR A 124 5.83 -6.00 19.65
CA THR A 124 5.63 -5.25 20.90
C THR A 124 6.76 -4.25 21.17
N GLU A 125 8.00 -4.59 20.87
CA GLU A 125 9.16 -3.71 21.03
C GLU A 125 9.15 -2.60 19.96
N ILE A 126 8.85 -2.94 18.70
CA ILE A 126 8.74 -1.97 17.62
C ILE A 126 7.64 -0.95 17.96
N MET A 127 6.46 -1.40 18.36
CA MET A 127 5.36 -0.51 18.72
C MET A 127 5.65 0.34 19.97
N ALA A 128 6.36 -0.21 20.95
CA ALA A 128 6.75 0.53 22.15
C ALA A 128 7.82 1.61 21.87
N SER A 129 8.67 1.39 20.87
CA SER A 129 9.72 2.34 20.45
C SER A 129 9.24 3.36 19.41
N TYR A 130 8.05 3.17 18.85
CA TYR A 130 7.52 4.06 17.82
C TYR A 130 7.18 5.43 18.39
N ASP A 131 7.96 6.44 17.98
CA ASP A 131 7.69 7.85 18.24
C ASP A 131 7.26 8.54 16.94
N PRO A 132 5.96 8.77 16.74
CA PRO A 132 5.46 9.36 15.50
C PRO A 132 5.92 10.81 15.29
N ASP A 133 6.15 11.59 16.34
CA ASP A 133 6.59 12.98 16.24
C ASP A 133 8.08 13.08 15.86
N ALA A 134 8.92 12.18 16.34
CA ALA A 134 10.35 12.10 16.00
C ALA A 134 10.62 11.38 14.67
N HIS A 135 9.63 10.62 14.14
CA HIS A 135 9.80 9.87 12.90
C HIS A 135 9.97 10.81 11.69
N PRO A 136 11.02 10.63 10.84
CA PRO A 136 11.39 11.63 9.83
C PRO A 136 10.31 11.86 8.75
N ILE A 137 9.44 10.90 8.52
CA ILE A 137 8.35 11.02 7.53
C ILE A 137 7.00 11.26 8.20
N VAL A 138 6.72 10.52 9.27
CA VAL A 138 5.43 10.64 9.98
C VAL A 138 5.30 11.99 10.70
N GLY A 139 6.35 12.47 11.36
CA GLY A 139 6.32 13.77 12.05
C GLY A 139 5.89 14.92 11.13
N PRO A 140 6.50 15.09 9.95
CA PRO A 140 6.01 16.07 8.96
C PRO A 140 4.57 15.82 8.51
N LEU A 141 4.17 14.56 8.27
CA LEU A 141 2.79 14.24 7.89
C LEU A 141 1.78 14.64 8.96
N LEU A 142 2.11 14.49 10.24
CA LEU A 142 1.28 14.91 11.36
C LEU A 142 1.25 16.44 11.53
N ALA A 143 2.35 17.12 11.21
CA ALA A 143 2.47 18.58 11.36
C ALA A 143 1.74 19.37 10.27
N GLY A 144 1.64 18.84 9.04
CA GLY A 144 1.05 19.58 7.93
C GLY A 144 0.93 18.76 6.65
N GLY A 145 0.76 17.46 6.77
CA GLY A 145 0.50 16.54 5.65
C GLY A 145 1.67 16.41 4.65
N PRO A 146 1.40 15.91 3.46
CA PRO A 146 2.40 15.79 2.40
C PRO A 146 3.06 17.12 2.02
N ALA A 147 2.33 18.22 2.08
CA ALA A 147 2.87 19.55 1.80
C ALA A 147 3.97 19.94 2.80
N GLU A 148 3.88 19.50 4.04
CA GLU A 148 4.91 19.76 5.04
C GLU A 148 6.18 18.93 4.78
N ILE A 149 6.09 17.73 4.24
CA ILE A 149 7.28 16.97 3.81
C ILE A 149 8.03 17.78 2.75
N VAL A 150 7.34 18.28 1.74
CA VAL A 150 7.94 19.09 0.67
C VAL A 150 8.65 20.31 1.24
N ARG A 151 8.00 21.07 2.13
CA ARG A 151 8.58 22.28 2.75
C ARG A 151 9.77 21.96 3.66
N ARG A 152 9.63 20.95 4.51
CA ARG A 152 10.66 20.61 5.52
C ARG A 152 11.96 20.12 4.89
N TYR A 153 11.85 19.41 3.79
CA TYR A 153 13.01 18.83 3.11
C TYR A 153 13.44 19.61 1.87
N ASP A 154 12.79 20.75 1.59
CA ASP A 154 13.06 21.63 0.43
C ASP A 154 13.07 20.81 -0.89
N LEU A 155 12.02 20.03 -1.12
CA LEU A 155 11.94 19.14 -2.25
C LEU A 155 11.49 19.87 -3.52
N SER A 156 12.11 19.55 -4.65
CA SER A 156 11.57 19.88 -5.96
C SER A 156 10.22 19.17 -6.13
N HIS A 157 9.21 19.87 -6.63
CA HIS A 157 7.85 19.37 -6.77
C HIS A 157 7.13 20.03 -7.96
N GLU A 158 6.04 19.40 -8.40
CA GLU A 158 5.09 19.96 -9.35
C GLU A 158 4.10 20.92 -8.66
N GLU A 159 3.42 21.75 -9.43
CA GLU A 159 2.39 22.66 -8.92
C GLU A 159 1.13 21.93 -8.45
N GLY A 160 0.85 20.74 -9.02
CA GLY A 160 -0.36 20.01 -8.71
C GLY A 160 -0.20 18.49 -8.71
N TYR A 161 -1.06 17.86 -7.91
CA TYR A 161 -1.11 16.39 -7.74
C TYR A 161 -2.55 15.89 -7.70
N ALA A 162 -2.77 14.61 -8.01
CA ALA A 162 -4.08 13.99 -8.05
C ALA A 162 -4.78 13.98 -6.68
N ASP A 163 -4.04 13.62 -5.63
CA ASP A 163 -4.51 13.56 -4.25
C ASP A 163 -3.37 13.68 -3.23
N HIS A 164 -3.69 13.58 -1.94
CA HIS A 164 -2.73 13.57 -0.84
C HIS A 164 -1.70 12.43 -0.97
N CYS A 165 -2.15 11.25 -1.40
CA CYS A 165 -1.28 10.08 -1.56
C CYS A 165 -0.29 10.25 -2.70
N HIS A 166 -0.68 10.92 -3.79
CA HIS A 166 0.20 11.21 -4.93
C HIS A 166 1.36 12.12 -4.49
N LEU A 167 1.07 13.26 -3.88
CA LEU A 167 2.12 14.16 -3.36
C LEU A 167 2.99 13.44 -2.33
N CYS A 168 2.38 12.72 -1.39
CA CYS A 168 3.10 11.98 -0.36
C CYS A 168 4.04 10.93 -0.97
N TYR A 169 3.57 10.19 -1.98
CA TYR A 169 4.37 9.17 -2.67
C TYR A 169 5.57 9.79 -3.37
N GLU A 170 5.38 10.86 -4.14
CA GLU A 170 6.47 11.54 -4.87
C GLU A 170 7.49 12.15 -3.91
N ALA A 171 7.05 12.80 -2.84
CA ALA A 171 7.93 13.34 -1.82
C ALA A 171 8.77 12.25 -1.13
N ARG A 172 8.17 11.11 -0.79
CA ARG A 172 8.88 9.96 -0.22
C ARG A 172 9.85 9.33 -1.22
N ARG A 173 9.46 9.23 -2.49
CA ARG A 173 10.34 8.73 -3.56
C ARG A 173 11.60 9.59 -3.68
N ALA A 174 11.48 10.92 -3.62
CA ALA A 174 12.61 11.83 -3.60
C ALA A 174 13.50 11.68 -2.35
N LEU A 175 12.91 11.30 -1.22
CA LEU A 175 13.63 11.10 0.05
C LEU A 175 14.17 9.68 0.26
N ARG A 176 13.90 8.74 -0.64
CA ARG A 176 14.21 7.31 -0.49
C ARG A 176 15.67 7.07 -0.13
N GLN A 177 16.61 7.73 -0.81
CA GLN A 177 18.04 7.57 -0.54
C GLN A 177 18.48 8.21 0.77
N ARG A 178 17.76 9.24 1.23
CA ARG A 178 18.07 9.93 2.49
C ARG A 178 17.61 9.12 3.72
N PHE A 179 16.54 8.36 3.59
CA PHE A 179 15.95 7.57 4.67
C PHE A 179 15.69 6.11 4.22
N PRO A 180 16.75 5.36 3.86
CA PRO A 180 16.59 4.02 3.28
C PRO A 180 15.96 3.01 4.23
N ASP A 181 16.15 3.12 5.52
CA ASP A 181 15.62 2.19 6.53
C ASP A 181 14.14 2.46 6.87
N VAL A 182 13.67 3.66 6.54
CA VAL A 182 12.31 4.13 6.83
C VAL A 182 11.42 4.05 5.59
N LEU A 183 11.97 4.39 4.42
CA LEU A 183 11.27 4.38 3.13
C LEU A 183 11.61 3.09 2.37
N THR A 184 10.93 2.01 2.70
CA THR A 184 11.24 0.65 2.26
C THR A 184 9.96 -0.13 1.94
N PRO A 185 9.99 -1.22 1.17
CA PRO A 185 11.12 -1.69 0.36
C PRO A 185 11.27 -0.87 -0.94
N ASP A 186 12.37 -1.06 -1.65
CA ASP A 186 12.68 -0.37 -2.90
C ASP A 186 11.58 -0.51 -3.96
N GLN A 187 10.97 -1.70 -4.06
CA GLN A 187 9.89 -2.00 -4.98
C GLN A 187 8.64 -1.12 -4.79
N MET A 188 8.41 -0.62 -3.56
CA MET A 188 7.32 0.34 -3.29
C MET A 188 7.51 1.69 -3.99
N TYR A 189 8.75 2.01 -4.34
CA TYR A 189 9.15 3.27 -4.97
C TYR A 189 9.59 3.11 -6.43
N GLY A 190 9.26 1.97 -7.06
CA GLY A 190 9.55 1.71 -8.46
C GLY A 190 11.01 1.34 -8.74
N VAL A 191 11.82 1.08 -7.72
CA VAL A 191 13.18 0.59 -7.88
C VAL A 191 13.14 -0.93 -8.06
N ASN A 192 13.46 -1.39 -9.25
CA ASN A 192 13.58 -2.82 -9.57
C ASN A 192 15.06 -3.23 -9.51
N PHE A 193 15.30 -4.43 -8.99
CA PHE A 193 16.62 -5.07 -9.01
C PHE A 193 16.86 -5.80 -10.31
#